data_107b1e0261ef378de019aea101296d67
#
_entry.id   107b1e0261ef378de019aea101296d67
#
_cell.length_a   1.000
_cell.length_b   1.000
_cell.length_c   1.000
_cell.angle_alpha   90.00
_cell.angle_beta   90.00
_cell.angle_gamma   90.00
#
_symmetry.space_group_name_H-M   'P 1'
#
loop_
_entity.id
_entity.type
_entity.pdbx_description
1 polymer ?
#
loop_
_entity_poly.entity_id
_entity_poly.type
_entity_poly.pdbx_seq_one_letter_code
_entity_poly.pdbx_strand_id
1 'polypeptide(L)'
;AASDVYKRQALYQRLRGEGVAEETLVYFLLSGNTLDVVTTMNARELLLFLRLRTCSRAQWEIHIYADEMLRLLREKEPELFRFFGPSCFVTGKCPEGRLSCGNMQEVCARYQLEGEKKRPVENA
;
A
#
# COMPACT_ATOMS: atom_id res chain seq x y z
N ALA A 1 -19.50 14.95 0.13
CA ALA A 1 -18.05 14.65 0.25
C ALA A 1 -17.31 14.78 -1.10
N ALA A 2 -17.57 13.96 -2.13
CA ALA A 2 -16.87 14.07 -3.41
C ALA A 2 -17.06 15.46 -4.08
N SER A 3 -18.29 16.01 -4.05
CA SER A 3 -18.57 17.34 -4.61
C SER A 3 -17.75 18.46 -3.95
N ASP A 4 -17.40 18.33 -2.68
CA ASP A 4 -16.64 19.33 -1.94
C ASP A 4 -15.16 19.32 -2.34
N VAL A 5 -14.61 18.15 -2.67
CA VAL A 5 -13.25 18.01 -3.21
C VAL A 5 -13.14 18.76 -4.52
N TYR A 6 -14.07 18.55 -5.45
CA TYR A 6 -14.06 19.25 -6.76
C TYR A 6 -14.22 20.76 -6.61
N LYS A 7 -15.09 21.22 -5.72
CA LYS A 7 -15.25 22.66 -5.44
C LYS A 7 -13.98 23.29 -4.89
N ARG A 8 -13.31 22.58 -3.96
CA ARG A 8 -12.04 23.04 -3.39
C ARG A 8 -10.92 23.02 -4.41
N GLN A 9 -10.87 22.02 -5.26
CA GLN A 9 -9.90 21.94 -6.34
C GLN A 9 -10.06 23.10 -7.35
N ALA A 10 -11.29 23.42 -7.72
CA ALA A 10 -11.57 24.58 -8.57
C ALA A 10 -11.15 25.90 -7.92
N LEU A 11 -11.40 26.07 -6.62
CA LEU A 11 -10.94 27.22 -5.85
C LEU A 11 -9.42 27.30 -5.80
N TYR A 12 -8.73 26.19 -5.55
CA TYR A 12 -7.28 26.10 -5.54
C TYR A 12 -6.69 26.56 -6.89
N GLN A 13 -7.21 26.06 -8.00
CA GLN A 13 -6.73 26.44 -9.35
C GLN A 13 -6.95 27.92 -9.63
N ARG A 14 -8.07 28.48 -9.19
CA ARG A 14 -8.35 29.91 -9.34
C ARG A 14 -7.36 30.76 -8.54
N LEU A 15 -7.17 30.46 -7.26
CA LEU A 15 -6.25 31.19 -6.40
C LEU A 15 -4.79 31.11 -6.88
N ARG A 16 -4.41 29.94 -7.42
CA ARG A 16 -3.10 29.75 -8.06
C ARG A 16 -2.95 30.66 -9.27
N GLY A 17 -3.99 30.77 -10.10
CA GLY A 17 -4.01 31.68 -11.26
C GLY A 17 -3.96 33.16 -10.87
N GLU A 18 -4.44 33.54 -9.68
CA GLU A 18 -4.38 34.89 -9.11
C GLU A 18 -3.02 35.20 -8.44
N GLY A 19 -2.06 34.26 -8.45
CA GLY A 19 -0.70 34.45 -7.95
C GLY A 19 -0.55 34.30 -6.44
N VAL A 20 -1.49 33.59 -5.77
CA VAL A 20 -1.36 33.27 -4.35
C VAL A 20 -0.18 32.31 -4.15
N ALA A 21 0.65 32.56 -3.14
CA ALA A 21 1.84 31.76 -2.83
C ALA A 21 1.49 30.30 -2.53
N GLU A 22 2.32 29.36 -3.01
CA GLU A 22 2.09 27.90 -2.86
C GLU A 22 1.97 27.50 -1.38
N GLU A 23 2.71 28.12 -0.47
CA GLU A 23 2.64 27.87 0.98
C GLU A 23 1.26 28.20 1.57
N THR A 24 0.55 29.16 0.97
CA THR A 24 -0.80 29.52 1.36
C THR A 24 -1.82 28.57 0.72
N LEU A 25 -1.57 28.15 -0.51
CA LEU A 25 -2.46 27.25 -1.24
C LEU A 25 -2.61 25.89 -0.59
N VAL A 26 -1.58 25.42 0.14
CA VAL A 26 -1.64 24.11 0.83
C VAL A 26 -2.80 24.01 1.83
N TYR A 27 -3.23 25.10 2.43
CA TYR A 27 -4.38 25.14 3.36
C TYR A 27 -5.74 24.90 2.70
N PHE A 28 -5.80 24.99 1.38
CA PHE A 28 -7.02 24.69 0.62
C PHE A 28 -7.12 23.27 0.14
N LEU A 29 -6.05 22.45 0.33
CA LEU A 29 -6.05 21.04 0.00
C LEU A 29 -6.86 20.24 1.03
N LEU A 30 -7.61 19.28 0.57
CA LEU A 30 -8.35 18.33 1.40
C LEU A 30 -7.67 16.97 1.37
N SER A 31 -7.91 16.14 2.38
CA SER A 31 -7.36 14.78 2.48
C SER A 31 -7.75 13.86 1.31
N GLY A 32 -8.78 14.22 0.55
CA GLY A 32 -9.18 13.50 -0.67
C GLY A 32 -8.47 13.93 -1.94
N ASN A 33 -7.56 14.92 -1.86
CA ASN A 33 -6.77 15.32 -3.02
C ASN A 33 -5.65 14.30 -3.28
N THR A 34 -5.44 14.00 -4.56
CA THR A 34 -4.35 13.13 -5.00
C THR A 34 -3.15 13.95 -5.42
N LEU A 35 -1.96 13.41 -5.20
CA LEU A 35 -0.71 13.95 -5.73
C LEU A 35 0.21 12.81 -6.15
N ASP A 36 1.07 13.13 -7.11
CA ASP A 36 2.11 12.22 -7.53
C ASP A 36 3.25 12.24 -6.52
N VAL A 37 3.65 11.05 -6.08
CA VAL A 37 4.73 10.88 -5.10
C VAL A 37 5.77 9.94 -5.68
N VAL A 38 7.03 10.40 -5.66
CA VAL A 38 8.18 9.53 -5.97
C VAL A 38 8.91 9.24 -4.66
N THR A 39 9.03 7.97 -4.33
CA THR A 39 9.76 7.52 -3.14
C THR A 39 10.91 6.61 -3.50
N THR A 40 12.00 6.73 -2.76
CA THR A 40 13.15 5.82 -2.86
C THR A 40 13.29 5.07 -1.55
N MET A 41 13.35 3.75 -1.62
CA MET A 41 13.49 2.87 -0.45
C MET A 41 14.55 1.82 -0.71
N ASN A 42 15.30 1.46 0.32
CA ASN A 42 16.12 0.26 0.26
C ASN A 42 15.25 -1.01 0.43
N ALA A 43 15.80 -2.18 0.10
CA ALA A 43 15.02 -3.43 0.11
C ALA A 43 14.45 -3.79 1.50
N ARG A 44 15.11 -3.39 2.58
CA ARG A 44 14.63 -3.63 3.96
C ARG A 44 13.40 -2.77 4.28
N GLU A 45 13.44 -1.50 3.94
CA GLU A 45 12.30 -0.58 4.11
C GLU A 45 11.13 -0.98 3.22
N LEU A 46 11.42 -1.36 1.98
CA LEU A 46 10.40 -1.85 1.05
C LEU A 46 9.74 -3.15 1.57
N LEU A 47 10.52 -4.08 2.12
CA LEU A 47 9.99 -5.28 2.76
C LEU A 47 9.05 -4.92 3.93
N LEU A 48 9.45 -3.98 4.78
CA LEU A 48 8.62 -3.52 5.90
C LEU A 48 7.32 -2.86 5.40
N PHE A 49 7.43 -1.98 4.42
CA PHE A 49 6.27 -1.33 3.80
C PHE A 49 5.29 -2.37 3.23
N LEU A 50 5.77 -3.31 2.42
CA LEU A 50 4.93 -4.33 1.81
C LEU A 50 4.32 -5.27 2.85
N ARG A 51 5.05 -5.67 3.89
CA ARG A 51 4.51 -6.49 4.99
C ARG A 51 3.30 -5.86 5.66
N LEU A 52 3.30 -4.54 5.80
CA LEU A 52 2.22 -3.79 6.47
C LEU A 52 1.09 -3.44 5.51
N ARG A 53 1.39 -3.12 4.25
CA ARG A 53 0.39 -2.56 3.32
C ARG A 53 -0.26 -3.58 2.41
N THR A 54 0.35 -4.75 2.17
CA THR A 54 -0.31 -5.88 1.52
C THR A 54 -1.12 -6.76 2.49
N CYS A 55 -1.18 -6.38 3.77
CA CYS A 55 -2.03 -7.03 4.76
C CYS A 55 -3.51 -6.70 4.50
N SER A 56 -4.41 -7.69 4.58
CA SER A 56 -5.86 -7.49 4.42
C SER A 56 -6.49 -6.55 5.47
N ARG A 57 -5.75 -6.19 6.53
CA ARG A 57 -6.13 -5.19 7.54
C ARG A 57 -5.66 -3.78 7.21
N ALA A 58 -4.86 -3.61 6.16
CA ALA A 58 -4.49 -2.28 5.67
C ALA A 58 -5.70 -1.56 5.10
N GLN A 59 -5.64 -0.24 5.08
CA GLN A 59 -6.65 0.56 4.39
C GLN A 59 -6.71 0.15 2.91
N TRP A 60 -7.92 0.00 2.36
CA TRP A 60 -8.14 -0.60 1.05
C TRP A 60 -7.35 0.08 -0.08
N GLU A 61 -7.23 1.38 -0.02
CA GLU A 61 -6.57 2.20 -1.04
C GLU A 61 -5.07 1.92 -1.11
N ILE A 62 -4.36 2.02 0.01
CA ILE A 62 -2.92 1.73 0.07
C ILE A 62 -2.63 0.23 -0.17
N HIS A 63 -3.58 -0.65 0.16
CA HIS A 63 -3.47 -2.08 -0.10
C HIS A 63 -3.39 -2.37 -1.61
N ILE A 64 -4.27 -1.75 -2.41
CA ILE A 64 -4.27 -1.89 -3.87
C ILE A 64 -2.93 -1.42 -4.46
N TYR A 65 -2.43 -0.26 -4.04
CA TYR A 65 -1.14 0.25 -4.52
C TYR A 65 0.03 -0.66 -4.11
N ALA A 66 0.02 -1.16 -2.89
CA ALA A 66 1.07 -2.05 -2.41
C ALA A 66 1.09 -3.39 -3.15
N ASP A 67 -0.08 -3.95 -3.48
CA ASP A 67 -0.20 -5.17 -4.27
C ASP A 67 0.32 -4.96 -5.70
N GLU A 68 -0.02 -3.84 -6.33
CA GLU A 68 0.45 -3.50 -7.66
C GLU A 68 1.97 -3.25 -7.68
N MET A 69 2.50 -2.55 -6.67
CA MET A 69 3.95 -2.39 -6.50
C MET A 69 4.65 -3.74 -6.43
N LEU A 70 4.13 -4.65 -5.60
CA LEU A 70 4.72 -5.99 -5.46
C LEU A 70 4.64 -6.80 -6.76
N ARG A 71 3.53 -6.69 -7.49
CA ARG A 71 3.38 -7.33 -8.81
C ARG A 71 4.46 -6.86 -9.78
N LEU A 72 4.64 -5.55 -9.92
CA LEU A 72 5.65 -4.95 -10.80
C LEU A 72 7.08 -5.32 -10.40
N LEU A 73 7.37 -5.34 -9.10
CA LEU A 73 8.67 -5.75 -8.58
C LEU A 73 8.97 -7.23 -8.88
N ARG A 74 7.99 -8.10 -8.74
CA ARG A 74 8.11 -9.53 -9.07
C ARG A 74 8.30 -9.78 -10.57
N GLU A 75 7.73 -8.95 -11.44
CA GLU A 75 7.99 -9.01 -12.88
C GLU A 75 9.42 -8.66 -13.25
N LYS A 76 10.03 -7.72 -12.51
CA LYS A 76 11.40 -7.26 -12.76
C LYS A 76 12.44 -8.18 -12.16
N GLU A 77 12.28 -8.57 -10.91
CA GLU A 77 13.24 -9.34 -10.14
C GLU A 77 12.52 -10.43 -9.31
N PRO A 78 12.00 -11.49 -9.97
CA PRO A 78 11.18 -12.50 -9.32
C PRO A 78 11.91 -13.22 -8.18
N GLU A 79 13.21 -13.52 -8.34
CA GLU A 79 14.00 -14.23 -7.33
C GLU A 79 14.16 -13.45 -6.02
N LEU A 80 14.28 -12.11 -6.12
CA LEU A 80 14.40 -11.25 -4.95
C LEU A 80 13.04 -11.04 -4.26
N PHE A 81 12.00 -10.73 -5.04
CA PHE A 81 10.70 -10.31 -4.51
C PHE A 81 9.71 -11.43 -4.26
N ARG A 82 10.05 -12.68 -4.57
CA ARG A 82 9.19 -13.85 -4.29
C ARG A 82 8.84 -13.99 -2.81
N PHE A 83 9.72 -13.54 -1.90
CA PHE A 83 9.53 -13.63 -0.46
C PHE A 83 8.79 -12.43 0.15
N PHE A 84 8.48 -11.42 -0.64
CA PHE A 84 7.82 -10.21 -0.20
C PHE A 84 6.31 -10.39 -0.23
N GLY A 85 5.61 -9.80 0.73
CA GLY A 85 4.16 -9.90 0.89
C GLY A 85 3.74 -9.53 2.31
N PRO A 86 2.50 -9.82 2.71
CA PRO A 86 2.00 -9.51 4.04
C PRO A 86 2.78 -10.24 5.13
N SER A 87 2.75 -9.71 6.35
CA SER A 87 3.52 -10.25 7.47
C SER A 87 3.28 -11.75 7.69
N CYS A 88 2.05 -12.20 7.59
CA CYS A 88 1.72 -13.63 7.73
C CYS A 88 2.35 -14.51 6.65
N PHE A 89 2.47 -14.03 5.42
CA PHE A 89 3.16 -14.72 4.34
C PHE A 89 4.68 -14.78 4.56
N VAL A 90 5.28 -13.65 4.98
CA VAL A 90 6.73 -13.55 5.16
C VAL A 90 7.22 -14.34 6.38
N THR A 91 6.48 -14.28 7.49
CA THR A 91 6.91 -14.86 8.78
C THR A 91 6.24 -16.17 9.16
N GLY A 92 5.17 -16.57 8.45
CA GLY A 92 4.35 -17.74 8.79
C GLY A 92 3.39 -17.52 9.97
N LYS A 93 3.38 -16.31 10.57
CA LYS A 93 2.53 -15.95 11.73
C LYS A 93 1.82 -14.63 11.49
N CYS A 94 0.59 -14.51 11.99
CA CYS A 94 -0.12 -13.23 12.01
C CYS A 94 0.31 -12.42 13.25
N PRO A 95 0.88 -11.20 13.09
CA PRO A 95 1.29 -10.39 14.23
C PRO A 95 0.13 -9.74 14.98
N GLU A 96 -1.06 -9.73 14.38
CA GLU A 96 -2.23 -9.01 14.89
C GLU A 96 -2.99 -9.77 16.01
N GLY A 97 -2.64 -11.02 16.31
CA GLY A 97 -3.28 -11.82 17.35
C GLY A 97 -4.80 -11.82 17.21
N ARG A 98 -5.51 -11.33 18.22
CA ARG A 98 -7.00 -11.26 18.23
C ARG A 98 -7.59 -10.35 17.15
N LEU A 99 -6.81 -9.42 16.58
CA LEU A 99 -7.21 -8.53 15.50
C LEU A 99 -6.89 -9.10 14.11
N SER A 100 -6.49 -10.36 14.04
CA SER A 100 -6.27 -11.07 12.77
C SER A 100 -7.49 -10.97 11.86
N CYS A 101 -7.23 -11.01 10.52
CA CYS A 101 -8.31 -11.08 9.53
C CYS A 101 -9.02 -12.45 9.51
N GLY A 102 -8.47 -13.46 10.16
CA GLY A 102 -8.99 -14.84 10.17
C GLY A 102 -8.71 -15.67 8.90
N ASN A 103 -8.25 -15.05 7.83
CA ASN A 103 -8.09 -15.67 6.51
C ASN A 103 -6.62 -15.89 6.11
N MET A 104 -5.76 -16.17 7.09
CA MET A 104 -4.31 -16.24 6.86
C MET A 104 -3.92 -17.24 5.76
N GLN A 105 -4.55 -18.39 5.70
CA GLN A 105 -4.27 -19.43 4.69
C GLN A 105 -4.56 -18.95 3.27
N GLU A 106 -5.72 -18.32 3.07
CA GLU A 106 -6.13 -17.78 1.77
C GLU A 106 -5.21 -16.62 1.34
N VAL A 107 -4.91 -15.73 2.28
CA VAL A 107 -3.99 -14.61 2.06
C VAL A 107 -2.61 -15.13 1.65
N CYS A 108 -2.04 -16.08 2.39
CA CYS A 108 -0.74 -16.66 2.05
C CYS A 108 -0.74 -17.35 0.68
N ALA A 109 -1.82 -18.05 0.32
CA ALA A 109 -1.95 -18.70 -0.99
C ALA A 109 -1.96 -17.68 -2.14
N ARG A 110 -2.57 -16.51 -1.94
CA ARG A 110 -2.61 -15.42 -2.96
C ARG A 110 -1.22 -14.88 -3.31
N TYR A 111 -0.31 -14.82 -2.33
CA TYR A 111 1.04 -14.28 -2.54
C TYR A 111 2.07 -15.35 -2.93
N GLN A 112 1.69 -16.62 -2.94
CA GLN A 112 2.55 -17.72 -3.36
C GLN A 112 2.70 -17.73 -4.88
N LEU A 113 3.92 -17.83 -5.37
CA LEU A 113 4.18 -18.00 -6.81
C LEU A 113 3.95 -19.45 -7.23
N GLU A 114 3.55 -19.65 -8.49
CA GLU A 114 3.35 -20.98 -9.06
C GLU A 114 4.65 -21.80 -8.97
N GLY A 115 4.53 -23.05 -8.52
CA GLY A 115 5.66 -23.98 -8.36
C GLY A 115 6.38 -23.93 -7.01
N GLU A 116 6.03 -23.03 -6.10
CA GLU A 116 6.60 -23.02 -4.74
C GLU A 116 5.90 -24.01 -3.81
N LYS A 117 6.71 -24.72 -2.99
CA LYS A 117 6.16 -25.56 -1.90
C LYS A 117 5.43 -24.65 -0.89
N LYS A 118 4.21 -25.05 -0.50
CA LYS A 118 3.45 -24.37 0.55
C LYS A 118 4.31 -24.22 1.81
N ARG A 119 4.52 -23.00 2.26
CA ARG A 119 5.15 -22.77 3.57
C ARG A 119 4.22 -23.24 4.67
N PRO A 120 4.74 -23.89 5.70
CA PRO A 120 3.92 -24.23 6.86
C PRO A 120 3.41 -22.95 7.51
N VAL A 121 2.11 -22.88 7.72
CA VAL A 121 1.45 -21.76 8.38
C VAL A 121 1.12 -22.23 9.79
N GLU A 122 1.78 -21.67 10.78
CA GLU A 122 1.42 -21.90 12.18
C GLU A 122 0.17 -21.08 12.51
N ASN A 123 -0.95 -21.79 12.72
CA ASN A 123 -2.15 -21.17 13.26
C ASN A 123 -1.86 -20.73 14.70
N ALA A 124 -1.99 -19.44 14.97
CA ALA A 124 -1.91 -18.87 16.32
C ALA A 124 -3.21 -19.17 17.10
#